data_b73c5ac77de0225e856a1c352ae45dc6
#
_entry.id   b73c5ac77de0225e856a1c352ae45dc6
#
_cell.length_a   1.000
_cell.length_b   1.000
_cell.length_c   1.000
_cell.angle_alpha   90.00
_cell.angle_beta   90.00
_cell.angle_gamma   90.00
#
_symmetry.space_group_name_H-M   'P 1'
#
loop_
_entity.id
_entity.type
_entity.pdbx_description
1 polymer ?
#
loop_
_entity_poly.entity_id
_entity_poly.type
_entity_poly.pdbx_seq_one_letter_code
_entity_poly.pdbx_strand_id
1 'polypeptide(L)'
;MHKIWHDRGWDDYLSWQGSGDCRTVRRINSLLQSIERNGYDCIGNPEPLRGNLSGWWSVRINDKDRIVFRLADGRLEIMSCKGHYD
;
A
#
# COMPACT_ATOMS: atom_id res chain seq x y z
N MET A 1 5.62 14.51 -1.63
CA MET A 1 6.29 13.21 -1.49
C MET A 1 6.22 12.47 -2.82
N HIS A 2 7.34 11.92 -3.26
CA HIS A 2 7.39 11.14 -4.48
C HIS A 2 6.91 9.72 -4.22
N LYS A 3 6.11 9.18 -5.14
CA LYS A 3 5.68 7.78 -5.09
C LYS A 3 6.54 6.97 -6.05
N ILE A 4 7.00 5.83 -5.56
CA ILE A 4 7.73 4.86 -6.38
C ILE A 4 6.93 3.57 -6.35
N TRP A 5 6.45 3.16 -7.51
CA TRP A 5 5.74 1.90 -7.66
C TRP A 5 6.73 0.84 -8.12
N HIS A 6 6.85 -0.24 -7.34
CA HIS A 6 7.47 -1.45 -7.88
C HIS A 6 6.57 -2.01 -8.97
N ASP A 7 7.13 -2.76 -9.88
CA ASP A 7 6.36 -3.29 -11.01
C ASP A 7 5.12 -4.05 -10.56
N ARG A 8 5.26 -4.87 -9.53
CA ARG A 8 4.13 -5.60 -8.98
C ARG A 8 3.06 -4.67 -8.40
N GLY A 9 3.48 -3.64 -7.67
CA GLY A 9 2.54 -2.68 -7.10
C GLY A 9 1.74 -1.97 -8.16
N TRP A 10 2.40 -1.55 -9.23
CA TRP A 10 1.75 -0.91 -10.37
C TRP A 10 0.79 -1.85 -11.08
N ASP A 11 1.21 -3.09 -11.33
CA ASP A 11 0.35 -4.11 -11.96
C ASP A 11 -0.88 -4.40 -11.10
N ASP A 12 -0.70 -4.49 -9.79
CA ASP A 12 -1.82 -4.67 -8.85
C ASP A 12 -2.81 -3.51 -8.95
N TYR A 13 -2.31 -2.29 -8.97
CA TYR A 13 -3.14 -1.10 -9.05
C TYR A 13 -3.93 -1.06 -10.36
N LEU A 14 -3.29 -1.35 -11.48
CA LEU A 14 -3.95 -1.44 -12.77
C LEU A 14 -5.02 -2.54 -12.78
N SER A 15 -4.74 -3.66 -12.13
CA SER A 15 -5.71 -4.76 -11.97
C SER A 15 -6.96 -4.29 -11.24
N TRP A 16 -6.81 -3.54 -10.15
CA TRP A 16 -7.95 -2.98 -9.44
C TRP A 16 -8.75 -2.00 -10.31
N GLN A 17 -8.08 -1.13 -11.05
CA GLN A 17 -8.75 -0.20 -11.95
C GLN A 17 -9.54 -0.92 -13.04
N GLY A 18 -8.99 -1.99 -13.58
CA GLY A 18 -9.64 -2.79 -14.63
C GLY A 18 -10.75 -3.70 -14.12
N SER A 19 -10.83 -3.94 -12.82
CA SER A 19 -11.83 -4.84 -12.22
C SER A 19 -13.23 -4.24 -12.14
N GLY A 20 -13.36 -2.92 -12.25
CA GLY A 20 -14.61 -2.22 -12.02
C GLY A 20 -14.94 -2.01 -10.54
N ASP A 21 -14.07 -2.42 -9.63
CA ASP A 21 -14.27 -2.24 -8.19
C ASP A 21 -13.82 -0.84 -7.77
N CYS A 22 -14.68 0.14 -8.02
CA CYS A 22 -14.40 1.55 -7.71
C CYS A 22 -14.22 1.80 -6.21
N ARG A 23 -14.91 1.04 -5.37
CA ARG A 23 -14.81 1.18 -3.91
C ARG A 23 -13.40 0.83 -3.45
N THR A 24 -12.84 -0.26 -3.93
CA THR A 24 -11.48 -0.68 -3.57
C THR A 24 -10.44 0.31 -4.08
N VAL A 25 -10.59 0.80 -5.31
CA VAL A 25 -9.69 1.83 -5.84
C VAL A 25 -9.71 3.09 -4.97
N ARG A 26 -10.89 3.57 -4.57
CA ARG A 26 -11.00 4.72 -3.68
C ARG A 26 -10.36 4.46 -2.32
N ARG A 27 -10.53 3.26 -1.79
CA ARG A 27 -9.91 2.88 -0.50
C ARG A 27 -8.39 2.93 -0.62
N ILE A 28 -7.82 2.35 -1.68
CA ILE A 28 -6.37 2.40 -1.93
C ILE A 28 -5.90 3.84 -2.02
N ASN A 29 -6.59 4.67 -2.79
CA ASN A 29 -6.22 6.08 -2.93
C ASN A 29 -6.24 6.82 -1.59
N SER A 30 -7.25 6.57 -0.77
CA SER A 30 -7.36 7.17 0.58
C SER A 30 -6.23 6.72 1.49
N LEU A 31 -5.86 5.45 1.42
CA LEU A 31 -4.73 4.93 2.21
C LEU A 31 -3.42 5.60 1.80
N LEU A 32 -3.16 5.71 0.50
CA LEU A 32 -1.94 6.37 0.01
C LEU A 32 -1.89 7.83 0.44
N GLN A 33 -3.01 8.55 0.37
CA GLN A 33 -3.07 9.93 0.82
C GLN A 33 -2.80 10.04 2.33
N SER A 34 -3.35 9.12 3.12
CA SER A 34 -3.13 9.11 4.56
C SER A 34 -1.65 8.85 4.89
N ILE A 35 -1.01 7.93 4.18
CA ILE A 35 0.42 7.66 4.36
C ILE A 35 1.24 8.92 4.03
N GLU A 36 0.91 9.64 2.96
CA GLU A 36 1.62 10.86 2.60
C GLU A 36 1.52 11.94 3.68
N ARG A 37 0.38 12.03 4.35
CA ARG A 37 0.14 13.05 5.38
C ARG A 37 0.69 12.67 6.74
N ASN A 38 0.57 11.40 7.11
CA ASN A 38 0.78 10.96 8.49
C ASN A 38 1.92 9.94 8.64
N GLY A 39 2.56 9.53 7.54
CA GLY A 39 3.59 8.50 7.60
C GLY A 39 3.03 7.19 8.13
N TYR A 40 3.76 6.56 9.04
CA TYR A 40 3.35 5.28 9.63
C TYR A 40 2.21 5.41 10.64
N ASP A 41 1.76 6.61 10.95
CA ASP A 41 0.57 6.85 11.78
C ASP A 41 -0.70 7.00 10.93
N CYS A 42 -0.69 6.45 9.73
CA CYS A 42 -1.78 6.51 8.78
C CYS A 42 -2.97 5.63 9.19
N ILE A 43 -4.08 5.78 8.47
CA ILE A 43 -5.23 4.88 8.62
C ILE A 43 -4.90 3.49 8.05
N GLY A 44 -5.75 2.51 8.32
CA GLY A 44 -5.61 1.18 7.74
C GLY A 44 -4.87 0.18 8.62
N ASN A 45 -4.73 0.49 9.90
CA ASN A 45 -4.09 -0.40 10.86
C ASN A 45 -2.67 -0.78 10.42
N PRO A 46 -1.75 0.21 10.32
CA PRO A 46 -0.39 -0.04 9.83
C PRO A 46 0.38 -0.99 10.75
N GLU A 47 1.07 -1.95 10.14
CA GLU A 47 1.86 -2.95 10.86
C GLU A 47 3.22 -3.12 10.18
N PRO A 48 4.31 -3.14 10.97
CA PRO A 48 5.62 -3.48 10.42
C PRO A 48 5.67 -4.97 10.07
N LEU A 49 6.28 -5.28 8.95
CA LEU A 49 6.46 -6.67 8.51
C LEU A 49 7.77 -7.23 9.04
N ARG A 50 7.89 -8.56 9.03
CA ARG A 50 9.02 -9.27 9.60
C ARG A 50 9.70 -10.16 8.56
N GLY A 51 10.81 -10.77 8.95
CA GLY A 51 11.53 -11.71 8.10
C GLY A 51 12.09 -11.03 6.87
N ASN A 52 11.85 -11.62 5.72
CA ASN A 52 12.32 -11.10 4.43
C ASN A 52 11.78 -9.73 4.08
N LEU A 53 10.66 -9.34 4.72
CA LEU A 53 10.02 -8.05 4.48
C LEU A 53 10.29 -7.06 5.62
N SER A 54 11.28 -7.33 6.45
CA SER A 54 11.69 -6.39 7.50
C SER A 54 12.02 -5.03 6.90
N GLY A 55 11.50 -3.96 7.52
CA GLY A 55 11.62 -2.60 6.99
C GLY A 55 10.44 -2.16 6.14
N TRP A 56 9.63 -3.09 5.70
CA TRP A 56 8.37 -2.79 5.02
C TRP A 56 7.21 -2.81 6.01
N TRP A 57 6.13 -2.13 5.64
CA TRP A 57 4.92 -2.03 6.43
C TRP A 57 3.72 -2.41 5.57
N SER A 58 2.61 -2.77 6.21
CA SER A 58 1.36 -3.01 5.50
C SER A 58 0.22 -2.22 6.10
N VAL A 59 -0.74 -1.85 5.26
CA VAL A 59 -2.04 -1.31 5.68
C VAL A 59 -3.15 -2.11 5.02
N ARG A 60 -4.29 -2.19 5.69
CA ARG A 60 -5.42 -2.98 5.21
C ARG A 60 -6.23 -2.24 4.17
N ILE A 61 -6.39 -2.85 3.01
CA ILE A 61 -7.37 -2.44 2.00
C ILE A 61 -8.74 -3.01 2.40
N ASN A 62 -8.75 -4.30 2.66
CA ASN A 62 -9.90 -5.09 3.12
C ASN A 62 -9.37 -6.31 3.89
N ASP A 63 -10.21 -7.32 4.17
CA ASP A 63 -9.79 -8.49 4.94
C ASP A 63 -8.71 -9.32 4.25
N LYS A 64 -8.65 -9.29 2.92
CA LYS A 64 -7.73 -10.12 2.13
C LYS A 64 -6.52 -9.38 1.62
N ASP A 65 -6.67 -8.10 1.32
CA ASP A 65 -5.68 -7.37 0.55
C ASP A 65 -5.02 -6.28 1.38
N ARG A 66 -3.72 -6.08 1.12
CA ARG A 66 -2.88 -5.11 1.82
C ARG A 66 -2.11 -4.26 0.83
N ILE A 67 -1.81 -3.03 1.21
CA ILE A 67 -0.74 -2.27 0.58
C ILE A 67 0.52 -2.55 1.38
N VAL A 68 1.58 -2.99 0.69
CA VAL A 68 2.90 -3.15 1.29
C VAL A 68 3.76 -1.99 0.81
N PHE A 69 4.30 -1.23 1.75
CA PHE A 69 5.01 0.02 1.44
C PHE A 69 6.11 0.29 2.45
N ARG A 70 6.97 1.24 2.10
CA ARG A 70 7.92 1.83 3.06
C ARG A 70 8.16 3.29 2.71
N LEU A 71 8.62 4.04 3.71
CA LEU A 71 8.98 5.44 3.56
C LEU A 71 10.50 5.56 3.72
N ALA A 72 11.14 6.22 2.77
CA ALA A 72 12.57 6.44 2.80
C ALA A 72 12.91 7.70 2.01
N ASP A 73 13.69 8.60 2.61
CA ASP A 73 14.22 9.78 1.94
C ASP A 73 13.16 10.63 1.21
N GLY A 74 12.02 10.84 1.85
CA GLY A 74 10.92 11.63 1.29
C GLY A 74 10.16 10.92 0.17
N ARG A 75 10.33 9.60 0.05
CA ARG A 75 9.67 8.78 -0.97
C ARG A 75 8.75 7.77 -0.32
N LEU A 76 7.66 7.50 -0.99
CA LEU A 76 6.74 6.41 -0.66
C LEU A 76 6.94 5.31 -1.71
N GLU A 77 7.53 4.19 -1.29
CA GLU A 77 7.69 3.03 -2.16
C GLU A 77 6.53 2.06 -1.93
N ILE A 78 5.90 1.65 -3.00
CA ILE A 78 4.76 0.73 -2.96
C ILE A 78 5.17 -0.56 -3.64
N MET A 79 5.33 -1.62 -2.83
CA MET A 79 5.73 -2.93 -3.33
C MET A 79 4.57 -3.66 -3.98
N SER A 80 3.41 -3.62 -3.34
CA SER A 80 2.22 -4.33 -3.79
C SER A 80 0.98 -3.70 -3.19
N CYS A 81 -0.18 -3.93 -3.81
CA CYS A 81 -1.46 -3.50 -3.25
C CYS A 81 -2.56 -4.53 -3.49
N LYS A 82 -2.19 -5.79 -3.51
CA LYS A 82 -3.12 -6.91 -3.63
C LYS A 82 -2.49 -8.13 -2.96
N GLY A 83 -3.32 -8.93 -2.28
CA GLY A 83 -2.85 -10.09 -1.57
C GLY A 83 -2.53 -9.81 -0.11
N HIS A 84 -2.09 -10.84 0.58
CA HIS A 84 -1.86 -10.82 2.02
C HIS A 84 -0.46 -11.34 2.33
N TYR A 85 0.24 -10.63 3.21
CA TYR A 85 1.58 -11.00 3.68
C TYR A 85 1.55 -11.14 5.20
N ASP A 86 1.97 -12.28 5.66
CA ASP A 86 2.11 -12.54 7.10
C ASP A 86 3.53 -12.29 7.60
#